data_408ebe17a152c1add66ddb9f0f2615fd
#
_entry.id   408ebe17a152c1add66ddb9f0f2615fd
#
_cell.length_a   1.000
_cell.length_b   1.000
_cell.length_c   1.000
_cell.angle_alpha   90.00
_cell.angle_beta   90.00
_cell.angle_gamma   90.00
#
_symmetry.space_group_name_H-M   'P 1'
#
loop_
_entity.id
_entity.type
_entity.pdbx_description
1 polymer ?
#
loop_
_entity_poly.entity_id
_entity_poly.type
_entity_poly.pdbx_seq_one_letter_code
_entity_poly.pdbx_strand_id
1 'polypeptide(L)'
;MAFCASCGAPVEGKFCAKCGASVGAAVPPAGAAPGGAAPQPAPAATGMSDNAAAALCYVLGLITGILFLVLAPYNQNKTIRFHAFQSIFLNISWIVLWMVINIVFGALHMWSLLFLSPLVGLVFFILWIYMIVTAYQGRTVVLPVIGPIARQQA
;
A
#
# COMPACT_ATOMS: atom_id res chain seq x y z
N MET A 1 -5.44 47.59 0.20
CA MET A 1 -4.43 46.93 1.06
C MET A 1 -4.94 45.54 1.38
N ALA A 2 -4.16 44.50 1.10
CA ALA A 2 -4.55 43.12 1.44
C ALA A 2 -4.11 42.79 2.88
N PHE A 3 -4.92 41.97 3.56
CA PHE A 3 -4.62 41.52 4.92
C PHE A 3 -4.32 40.01 4.92
N CYS A 4 -3.39 39.59 5.76
CA CYS A 4 -3.05 38.19 5.90
C CYS A 4 -4.20 37.41 6.57
N ALA A 5 -4.72 36.35 5.92
CA ALA A 5 -5.81 35.53 6.46
C ALA A 5 -5.43 34.77 7.74
N SER A 6 -4.13 34.54 7.99
CA SER A 6 -3.65 33.78 9.14
C SER A 6 -3.37 34.65 10.40
N CYS A 7 -2.98 35.93 10.25
CA CYS A 7 -2.59 36.76 11.37
C CYS A 7 -3.14 38.18 11.33
N GLY A 8 -3.95 38.56 10.32
CA GLY A 8 -4.60 39.86 10.20
C GLY A 8 -3.66 41.03 9.88
N ALA A 9 -2.37 40.83 9.68
CA ALA A 9 -1.43 41.92 9.39
C ALA A 9 -1.56 42.39 7.93
N PRO A 10 -1.35 43.71 7.64
CA PRO A 10 -1.32 44.22 6.28
C PRO A 10 -0.17 43.59 5.49
N VAL A 11 -0.40 43.25 4.21
CA VAL A 11 0.58 42.56 3.37
C VAL A 11 0.73 43.28 2.03
N GLU A 12 1.97 43.60 1.66
CA GLU A 12 2.31 44.26 0.38
C GLU A 12 3.02 43.33 -0.61
N GLY A 13 3.18 42.01 -0.27
CA GLY A 13 3.90 41.04 -1.08
C GLY A 13 3.25 39.66 -1.14
N LYS A 14 3.93 38.70 -1.75
CA LYS A 14 3.49 37.29 -1.86
C LYS A 14 3.52 36.51 -0.54
N PHE A 15 4.23 37.02 0.48
CA PHE A 15 4.36 36.39 1.80
C PHE A 15 4.13 37.44 2.89
N CYS A 16 3.47 37.05 3.96
CA CYS A 16 3.27 37.91 5.13
C CYS A 16 4.60 38.06 5.91
N ALA A 17 5.07 39.29 6.07
CA ALA A 17 6.30 39.59 6.84
C ALA A 17 6.20 39.21 8.32
N LYS A 18 4.99 39.07 8.87
CA LYS A 18 4.76 38.80 10.30
C LYS A 18 4.68 37.29 10.61
N CYS A 19 4.09 36.46 9.73
CA CYS A 19 3.87 35.03 9.99
C CYS A 19 4.38 34.09 8.89
N GLY A 20 4.95 34.63 7.80
CA GLY A 20 5.50 33.84 6.71
C GLY A 20 4.45 33.19 5.78
N ALA A 21 3.15 33.36 6.05
CA ALA A 21 2.10 32.76 5.23
C ALA A 21 2.08 33.35 3.82
N SER A 22 1.90 32.54 2.77
CA SER A 22 1.77 32.98 1.40
C SER A 22 0.42 33.71 1.20
N VAL A 23 0.45 34.91 0.67
CA VAL A 23 -0.72 35.75 0.38
C VAL A 23 -0.76 35.95 -1.13
N GLY A 24 -1.70 35.31 -1.81
CA GLY A 24 -1.83 35.49 -3.26
C GLY A 24 -2.11 34.26 -4.10
N ALA A 25 -2.21 33.08 -3.51
CA ALA A 25 -2.86 31.97 -4.16
C ALA A 25 -4.36 32.12 -3.94
N ALA A 26 -5.12 32.45 -4.99
CA ALA A 26 -6.58 32.44 -4.96
C ALA A 26 -7.05 31.10 -4.40
N VAL A 27 -7.70 31.13 -3.24
CA VAL A 27 -8.39 29.97 -2.69
C VAL A 27 -9.57 29.70 -3.61
N PRO A 28 -9.65 28.54 -4.27
CA PRO A 28 -10.88 28.14 -4.94
C PRO A 28 -11.99 28.02 -3.89
N PRO A 29 -13.24 28.41 -4.20
CA PRO A 29 -14.33 28.34 -3.23
C PRO A 29 -14.51 26.92 -2.72
N ALA A 30 -14.67 26.80 -1.40
CA ALA A 30 -14.93 25.56 -0.70
C ALA A 30 -16.25 24.94 -1.21
N GLY A 31 -16.11 24.03 -2.17
CA GLY A 31 -17.12 23.08 -2.58
C GLY A 31 -16.73 21.71 -2.03
N ALA A 32 -17.53 21.20 -1.11
CA ALA A 32 -17.34 19.93 -0.44
C ALA A 32 -17.14 18.79 -1.44
N ALA A 33 -15.99 18.07 -1.32
CA ALA A 33 -15.87 16.71 -1.79
C ALA A 33 -15.39 15.84 -0.61
N PRO A 34 -16.15 14.81 -0.24
CA PRO A 34 -15.71 13.85 0.80
C PRO A 34 -14.68 12.92 0.19
N GLY A 35 -13.49 12.91 0.72
CA GLY A 35 -12.43 11.97 0.32
C GLY A 35 -11.10 12.65 0.02
N GLY A 36 -10.60 13.47 0.95
CA GLY A 36 -9.24 13.98 0.89
C GLY A 36 -8.23 12.85 0.99
N ALA A 37 -7.75 12.35 -0.15
CA ALA A 37 -6.49 11.64 -0.20
C ALA A 37 -5.42 12.59 0.35
N ALA A 38 -4.73 12.16 1.42
CA ALA A 38 -3.56 12.87 1.92
C ALA A 38 -2.60 13.17 0.75
N PRO A 39 -1.91 14.33 0.75
CA PRO A 39 -0.95 14.65 -0.29
C PRO A 39 0.04 13.48 -0.41
N GLN A 40 0.01 12.78 -1.55
CA GLN A 40 1.02 11.79 -1.86
C GLN A 40 2.37 12.51 -1.91
N PRO A 41 3.38 11.99 -1.20
CA PRO A 41 4.74 12.50 -1.37
C PRO A 41 5.09 12.50 -2.86
N ALA A 42 5.66 13.61 -3.33
CA ALA A 42 6.10 13.72 -4.71
C ALA A 42 6.96 12.51 -5.09
N PRO A 43 6.79 11.91 -6.27
CA PRO A 43 7.54 10.73 -6.65
C PRO A 43 9.04 11.05 -6.58
N ALA A 44 9.78 10.25 -5.84
CA ALA A 44 11.23 10.33 -5.81
C ALA A 44 11.74 10.19 -7.26
N ALA A 45 12.46 11.16 -7.73
CA ALA A 45 12.83 11.37 -9.14
C ALA A 45 13.86 10.34 -9.71
N THR A 46 13.94 9.14 -9.13
CA THR A 46 14.85 8.08 -9.58
C THR A 46 14.17 6.74 -9.51
N GLY A 47 13.59 6.30 -10.60
CA GLY A 47 13.20 4.91 -10.72
C GLY A 47 11.74 4.67 -11.09
N MET A 48 11.22 3.61 -10.58
CA MET A 48 9.90 3.06 -10.83
C MET A 48 8.82 3.82 -10.05
N SER A 49 7.62 3.95 -10.65
CA SER A 49 6.48 4.55 -9.94
C SER A 49 6.12 3.76 -8.67
N ASP A 50 5.59 4.45 -7.66
CA ASP A 50 5.19 3.83 -6.39
C ASP A 50 4.18 2.68 -6.61
N ASN A 51 3.28 2.83 -7.57
CA ASN A 51 2.30 1.80 -7.93
C ASN A 51 2.97 0.55 -8.52
N ALA A 52 3.99 0.74 -9.38
CA ALA A 52 4.74 -0.37 -9.94
C ALA A 52 5.57 -1.07 -8.85
N ALA A 53 6.19 -0.31 -7.93
CA ALA A 53 6.90 -0.86 -6.79
C ALA A 53 5.97 -1.66 -5.86
N ALA A 54 4.78 -1.12 -5.56
CA ALA A 54 3.76 -1.80 -4.76
C ALA A 54 3.29 -3.12 -5.42
N ALA A 55 3.08 -3.13 -6.74
CA ALA A 55 2.72 -4.34 -7.47
C ALA A 55 3.86 -5.38 -7.48
N LEU A 56 5.11 -4.93 -7.66
CA LEU A 56 6.28 -5.81 -7.66
C LEU A 56 6.51 -6.49 -6.31
N CYS A 57 6.06 -5.90 -5.18
CA CYS A 57 6.09 -6.58 -3.90
C CYS A 57 5.38 -7.95 -3.93
N TYR A 58 4.37 -8.12 -4.80
CA TYR A 58 3.62 -9.38 -4.91
C TYR A 58 4.19 -10.36 -5.93
N VAL A 59 4.99 -9.93 -6.91
CA VAL A 59 5.42 -10.77 -8.04
C VAL A 59 6.21 -12.00 -7.57
N LEU A 60 7.24 -11.81 -6.76
CA LEU A 60 7.98 -12.89 -6.09
C LEU A 60 7.61 -13.01 -4.60
N GLY A 61 6.57 -12.30 -4.17
CA GLY A 61 5.96 -12.36 -2.86
C GLY A 61 6.94 -12.10 -1.71
N LEU A 62 7.42 -13.17 -1.07
CA LEU A 62 8.33 -13.06 0.07
C LEU A 62 9.64 -12.35 -0.28
N ILE A 63 10.26 -12.71 -1.40
CA ILE A 63 11.58 -12.19 -1.80
C ILE A 63 11.47 -10.70 -2.12
N THR A 64 10.55 -10.32 -3.01
CA THR A 64 10.38 -8.91 -3.39
C THR A 64 9.83 -8.08 -2.25
N GLY A 65 8.94 -8.64 -1.43
CA GLY A 65 8.45 -7.96 -0.23
C GLY A 65 9.59 -7.57 0.71
N ILE A 66 10.48 -8.49 1.03
CA ILE A 66 11.67 -8.19 1.86
C ILE A 66 12.60 -7.20 1.16
N LEU A 67 12.83 -7.38 -0.14
CA LEU A 67 13.71 -6.50 -0.90
C LEU A 67 13.24 -5.03 -0.81
N PHE A 68 11.95 -4.76 -1.01
CA PHE A 68 11.41 -3.41 -0.94
C PHE A 68 11.36 -2.83 0.48
N LEU A 69 11.37 -3.66 1.53
CA LEU A 69 11.52 -3.19 2.91
C LEU A 69 12.95 -2.72 3.24
N VAL A 70 13.95 -3.23 2.54
CA VAL A 70 15.36 -2.88 2.77
C VAL A 70 15.85 -1.82 1.80
N LEU A 71 15.31 -1.80 0.58
CA LEU A 71 15.79 -0.95 -0.51
C LEU A 71 15.34 0.51 -0.33
N ALA A 72 16.29 1.42 -0.15
CA ALA A 72 16.03 2.87 -0.21
C ALA A 72 15.88 3.31 -1.68
N PRO A 73 14.97 4.24 -2.00
CA PRO A 73 14.11 5.03 -1.10
C PRO A 73 12.74 4.37 -0.77
N TYR A 74 12.44 3.19 -1.32
CA TYR A 74 11.13 2.55 -1.25
C TYR A 74 10.71 2.17 0.17
N ASN A 75 11.68 1.83 1.02
CA ASN A 75 11.46 1.50 2.44
C ASN A 75 10.94 2.67 3.30
N GLN A 76 10.99 3.90 2.78
CA GLN A 76 10.47 5.09 3.46
C GLN A 76 9.01 5.40 3.08
N ASN A 77 8.51 4.80 2.01
CA ASN A 77 7.15 4.99 1.54
C ASN A 77 6.19 4.05 2.26
N LYS A 78 5.28 4.62 3.07
CA LYS A 78 4.30 3.85 3.85
C LYS A 78 3.41 2.93 2.99
N THR A 79 3.05 3.37 1.79
CA THR A 79 2.23 2.57 0.88
C THR A 79 2.99 1.32 0.41
N ILE A 80 4.25 1.49 0.00
CA ILE A 80 5.10 0.37 -0.45
C ILE A 80 5.37 -0.59 0.71
N ARG A 81 5.69 -0.06 1.90
CA ARG A 81 5.87 -0.88 3.11
C ARG A 81 4.62 -1.70 3.44
N PHE A 82 3.43 -1.10 3.36
CA PHE A 82 2.17 -1.81 3.57
C PHE A 82 2.02 -2.98 2.59
N HIS A 83 2.22 -2.76 1.28
CA HIS A 83 2.14 -3.81 0.27
C HIS A 83 3.22 -4.87 0.46
N ALA A 84 4.44 -4.49 0.85
CA ALA A 84 5.53 -5.41 1.14
C ALA A 84 5.20 -6.34 2.32
N PHE A 85 4.76 -5.80 3.46
CA PHE A 85 4.33 -6.62 4.60
C PHE A 85 3.15 -7.52 4.25
N GLN A 86 2.15 -6.98 3.54
CA GLN A 86 0.98 -7.76 3.15
C GLN A 86 1.35 -8.90 2.21
N SER A 87 2.26 -8.70 1.26
CA SER A 87 2.74 -9.76 0.37
C SER A 87 3.51 -10.85 1.11
N ILE A 88 4.36 -10.48 2.07
CA ILE A 88 5.09 -11.42 2.92
C ILE A 88 4.10 -12.28 3.72
N PHE A 89 3.17 -11.66 4.42
CA PHE A 89 2.19 -12.40 5.23
C PHE A 89 1.27 -13.27 4.38
N LEU A 90 0.89 -12.81 3.19
CA LEU A 90 0.09 -13.60 2.25
C LEU A 90 0.85 -14.87 1.82
N ASN A 91 2.13 -14.76 1.49
CA ASN A 91 2.95 -15.91 1.11
C ASN A 91 3.18 -16.87 2.26
N ILE A 92 3.49 -16.36 3.46
CA ILE A 92 3.63 -17.20 4.66
C ILE A 92 2.33 -17.95 4.95
N SER A 93 1.19 -17.26 4.89
CA SER A 93 -0.12 -17.88 5.10
C SER A 93 -0.40 -18.99 4.07
N TRP A 94 -0.01 -18.78 2.82
CA TRP A 94 -0.12 -19.80 1.78
C TRP A 94 0.74 -21.03 2.07
N ILE A 95 2.01 -20.83 2.43
CA ILE A 95 2.94 -21.93 2.78
C ILE A 95 2.39 -22.73 3.95
N VAL A 96 1.94 -22.04 5.00
CA VAL A 96 1.37 -22.70 6.20
C VAL A 96 0.10 -23.46 5.84
N LEU A 97 -0.82 -22.85 5.10
CA LEU A 97 -2.06 -23.50 4.67
C LEU A 97 -1.78 -24.75 3.84
N TRP A 98 -0.86 -24.65 2.88
CA TRP A 98 -0.46 -25.78 2.04
C TRP A 98 0.15 -26.91 2.86
N MET A 99 1.03 -26.58 3.80
CA MET A 99 1.65 -27.57 4.70
C MET A 99 0.60 -28.26 5.58
N VAL A 100 -0.32 -27.50 6.16
CA VAL A 100 -1.39 -28.05 7.01
C VAL A 100 -2.31 -28.99 6.22
N ILE A 101 -2.73 -28.60 5.01
CA ILE A 101 -3.56 -29.43 4.13
C ILE A 101 -2.87 -30.77 3.86
N ASN A 102 -1.58 -30.75 3.49
CA ASN A 102 -0.85 -31.98 3.17
C ASN A 102 -0.64 -32.87 4.40
N ILE A 103 -0.31 -32.30 5.55
CA ILE A 103 -0.12 -33.06 6.80
C ILE A 103 -1.45 -33.71 7.24
N VAL A 104 -2.54 -32.93 7.27
CA VAL A 104 -3.84 -33.41 7.74
C VAL A 104 -4.36 -34.53 6.81
N PHE A 105 -4.37 -34.32 5.50
CA PHE A 105 -4.87 -35.31 4.57
C PHE A 105 -3.98 -36.53 4.48
N GLY A 106 -2.65 -36.35 4.61
CA GLY A 106 -1.70 -37.46 4.69
C GLY A 106 -1.90 -38.30 5.97
N ALA A 107 -2.01 -37.66 7.14
CA ALA A 107 -2.21 -38.32 8.43
C ALA A 107 -3.55 -39.09 8.49
N LEU A 108 -4.59 -38.56 7.88
CA LEU A 108 -5.90 -39.18 7.81
C LEU A 108 -6.02 -40.23 6.68
N HIS A 109 -4.97 -40.49 5.93
CA HIS A 109 -4.95 -41.36 4.75
C HIS A 109 -6.01 -41.01 3.69
N MET A 110 -6.44 -39.75 3.66
CA MET A 110 -7.46 -39.23 2.75
C MET A 110 -6.83 -38.74 1.43
N TRP A 111 -5.98 -39.53 0.82
CA TRP A 111 -5.24 -39.21 -0.40
C TRP A 111 -6.15 -38.78 -1.56
N SER A 112 -7.36 -39.34 -1.60
CA SER A 112 -8.38 -38.97 -2.60
C SER A 112 -8.84 -37.52 -2.50
N LEU A 113 -8.69 -36.88 -1.33
CA LEU A 113 -9.06 -35.47 -1.16
C LEU A 113 -7.95 -34.50 -1.57
N LEU A 114 -6.73 -34.97 -1.83
CA LEU A 114 -5.65 -34.13 -2.33
C LEU A 114 -5.95 -33.52 -3.72
N PHE A 115 -6.91 -34.09 -4.47
CA PHE A 115 -7.35 -33.46 -5.73
C PHE A 115 -8.06 -32.12 -5.52
N LEU A 116 -8.52 -31.80 -4.32
CA LEU A 116 -9.05 -30.48 -3.99
C LEU A 116 -7.95 -29.41 -3.85
N SER A 117 -6.69 -29.82 -3.64
CA SER A 117 -5.59 -28.89 -3.47
C SER A 117 -5.36 -27.96 -4.68
N PRO A 118 -5.51 -28.39 -5.94
CA PRO A 118 -5.43 -27.49 -7.08
C PRO A 118 -6.53 -26.42 -7.09
N LEU A 119 -7.72 -26.75 -6.57
CA LEU A 119 -8.83 -25.79 -6.47
C LEU A 119 -8.50 -24.69 -5.46
N VAL A 120 -7.95 -25.05 -4.30
CA VAL A 120 -7.45 -24.08 -3.31
C VAL A 120 -6.33 -23.23 -3.92
N GLY A 121 -5.42 -23.84 -4.66
CA GLY A 121 -4.36 -23.16 -5.39
C GLY A 121 -4.88 -22.16 -6.43
N LEU A 122 -5.94 -22.52 -7.15
CA LEU A 122 -6.58 -21.64 -8.13
C LEU A 122 -7.19 -20.41 -7.48
N VAL A 123 -7.91 -20.60 -6.35
CA VAL A 123 -8.50 -19.47 -5.59
C VAL A 123 -7.40 -18.52 -5.11
N PHE A 124 -6.31 -19.08 -4.57
CA PHE A 124 -5.17 -18.28 -4.12
C PHE A 124 -4.48 -17.56 -5.29
N PHE A 125 -4.34 -18.22 -6.43
CA PHE A 125 -3.76 -17.63 -7.65
C PHE A 125 -4.60 -16.45 -8.16
N ILE A 126 -5.93 -16.59 -8.17
CA ILE A 126 -6.84 -15.48 -8.54
C ILE A 126 -6.68 -14.31 -7.55
N LEU A 127 -6.63 -14.59 -6.25
CA LEU A 127 -6.38 -13.57 -5.23
C LEU A 127 -5.03 -12.88 -5.44
N TRP A 128 -3.99 -13.64 -5.73
CA TRP A 128 -2.64 -13.13 -5.99
C TRP A 128 -2.61 -12.17 -7.18
N ILE A 129 -3.20 -12.57 -8.33
CA ILE A 129 -3.32 -11.69 -9.51
C ILE A 129 -4.14 -10.43 -9.17
N TYR A 130 -5.25 -10.59 -8.44
CA TYR A 130 -6.06 -9.46 -8.00
C TYR A 130 -5.25 -8.45 -7.15
N MET A 131 -4.41 -8.94 -6.25
CA MET A 131 -3.54 -8.07 -5.44
C MET A 131 -2.50 -7.32 -6.27
N ILE A 132 -1.89 -7.97 -7.27
CA ILE A 132 -0.95 -7.32 -8.19
C ILE A 132 -1.66 -6.20 -8.97
N VAL A 133 -2.82 -6.50 -9.56
CA VAL A 133 -3.56 -5.54 -10.39
C VAL A 133 -4.04 -4.34 -9.58
N THR A 134 -4.60 -4.57 -8.39
CA THR A 134 -5.07 -3.47 -7.52
C THR A 134 -3.94 -2.61 -7.00
N ALA A 135 -2.79 -3.20 -6.64
CA ALA A 135 -1.60 -2.47 -6.24
C ALA A 135 -1.05 -1.61 -7.40
N TYR A 136 -1.02 -2.15 -8.61
CA TYR A 136 -0.62 -1.40 -9.80
C TYR A 136 -1.55 -0.23 -10.12
N GLN A 137 -2.85 -0.36 -9.82
CA GLN A 137 -3.84 0.72 -9.94
C GLN A 137 -3.75 1.76 -8.81
N GLY A 138 -2.83 1.62 -7.87
CA GLY A 138 -2.68 2.50 -6.72
C GLY A 138 -3.79 2.32 -5.65
N ARG A 139 -4.50 1.20 -5.69
CA ARG A 139 -5.55 0.89 -4.72
C ARG A 139 -4.99 0.03 -3.60
N THR A 140 -5.22 0.43 -2.35
CA THR A 140 -4.85 -0.35 -1.17
C THR A 140 -6.01 -1.25 -0.75
N VAL A 141 -5.94 -2.53 -1.11
CA VAL A 141 -6.88 -3.53 -0.63
C VAL A 141 -6.36 -4.11 0.68
N VAL A 142 -7.16 -4.02 1.73
CA VAL A 142 -6.83 -4.53 3.07
C VAL A 142 -7.45 -5.90 3.24
N LEU A 143 -6.65 -6.94 3.25
CA LEU A 143 -7.12 -8.30 3.52
C LEU A 143 -7.64 -8.42 4.97
N PRO A 144 -8.74 -9.15 5.22
CA PRO A 144 -9.44 -9.08 6.50
C PRO A 144 -8.62 -9.50 7.73
N VAL A 145 -7.65 -10.41 7.59
CA VAL A 145 -6.81 -10.87 8.70
C VAL A 145 -5.41 -10.27 8.62
N ILE A 146 -4.80 -10.33 7.45
CA ILE A 146 -3.41 -9.94 7.21
C ILE A 146 -3.25 -8.42 7.14
N GLY A 147 -4.26 -7.74 6.58
CA GLY A 147 -4.19 -6.31 6.30
C GLY A 147 -4.04 -5.42 7.56
N PRO A 148 -4.79 -5.63 8.64
CA PRO A 148 -4.60 -4.89 9.88
C PRO A 148 -3.18 -5.06 10.46
N ILE A 149 -2.63 -6.27 10.42
CA ILE A 149 -1.27 -6.56 10.88
C ILE A 149 -0.24 -5.84 10.01
N ALA A 150 -0.40 -5.90 8.69
CA ALA A 150 0.50 -5.21 7.76
C ALA A 150 0.48 -3.68 7.96
N ARG A 151 -0.69 -3.10 8.27
CA ARG A 151 -0.81 -1.67 8.57
C ARG A 151 -0.07 -1.25 9.84
N GLN A 152 -0.04 -2.09 10.85
CA GLN A 152 0.68 -1.80 12.11
C GLN A 152 2.20 -1.78 11.91
N GLN A 153 2.71 -2.49 10.91
CA GLN A 153 4.14 -2.57 10.61
C GLN A 153 4.61 -1.55 9.56
N ALA A 154 3.68 -0.93 8.83
CA ALA A 154 3.98 0.06 7.79
C ALA A 154 4.13 1.47 8.35
#